data_ddfe9745e674f9ab11d7959ff90b8ebf
#
_entry.id   ddfe9745e674f9ab11d7959ff90b8ebf
#
_cell.length_a   1.000
_cell.length_b   1.000
_cell.length_c   1.000
_cell.angle_alpha   90.00
_cell.angle_beta   90.00
_cell.angle_gamma   90.00
#
_symmetry.space_group_name_H-M   'P 1'
#
loop_
_entity.id
_entity.type
_entity.pdbx_description
1 polymer ?
#
loop_
_entity_poly.entity_id
_entity_poly.type
_entity_poly.pdbx_seq_one_letter_code
_entity_poly.pdbx_strand_id
1 'polypeptide(L)'
;GGEDLYDALLQDYCPGYSHSTIDKWFNQLEGSIKGLIPEVMAFQAQKPEPIHLADSYPVDSQMWLNEEMLALFGFDFERGGLYQTGHNPVEGGTPDDTRLVIKNVDTSNFLDSLKSAMHEAGHGLYIQGLPRKSWRYQPVAADLGSAMQESQALLVEMLIGRTEEFFEFLSPRLEGLFKAMHDPTLHPENLCAIKTHVRPTVDRKRADEVTYFLHILLRYRLERDLIEGRIQVEQLPEMWTESSYELLGVSPQDHGEGILQDVHWFVAKFGYFPSYTIGHMLATQFYQTMRQDLPDFYTLIRTGNFQPITAWLNKYVHSRGRLLGPHELMRDITGKEASPEFLMAHLRERYLREEIKI
;
A
#
# COMPACT_ATOMS: atom_id res chain seq x y z
N GLY A 1 -24.95 -16.11 -21.49
CA GLY A 1 -24.26 -14.88 -21.46
C GLY A 1 -22.77 -15.18 -21.39
N GLY A 2 -21.94 -14.64 -22.31
CA GLY A 2 -20.50 -14.80 -22.21
C GLY A 2 -20.02 -14.07 -20.97
N GLU A 3 -19.16 -14.71 -20.20
CA GLU A 3 -18.43 -14.04 -19.13
C GLU A 3 -17.58 -12.94 -19.78
N ASP A 4 -17.56 -11.77 -19.16
CA ASP A 4 -16.70 -10.68 -19.61
C ASP A 4 -15.23 -11.15 -19.47
N LEU A 5 -14.44 -11.00 -20.54
CA LEU A 5 -13.04 -11.47 -20.56
C LEU A 5 -12.21 -10.85 -19.43
N TYR A 6 -12.47 -9.59 -19.14
CA TYR A 6 -11.73 -8.90 -18.08
C TYR A 6 -12.12 -9.39 -16.68
N ASP A 7 -13.39 -9.74 -16.46
CA ASP A 7 -13.82 -10.33 -15.18
C ASP A 7 -13.14 -11.67 -14.91
N ALA A 8 -12.88 -12.48 -15.94
CA ALA A 8 -12.13 -13.72 -15.76
C ALA A 8 -10.70 -13.48 -15.26
N LEU A 9 -10.02 -12.44 -15.79
CA LEU A 9 -8.67 -12.05 -15.33
C LEU A 9 -8.69 -11.47 -13.91
N LEU A 10 -9.73 -10.72 -13.56
CA LEU A 10 -9.88 -10.13 -12.22
C LEU A 10 -9.98 -11.20 -11.12
N GLN A 11 -10.61 -12.37 -11.39
CA GLN A 11 -10.83 -13.39 -10.38
C GLN A 11 -9.53 -13.96 -9.79
N ASP A 12 -8.41 -13.90 -10.53
CA ASP A 12 -7.11 -14.36 -10.02
C ASP A 12 -6.55 -13.42 -8.94
N TYR A 13 -6.88 -12.12 -9.00
CA TYR A 13 -6.31 -11.08 -8.14
C TYR A 13 -7.31 -10.43 -7.20
N CYS A 14 -8.53 -10.27 -7.65
CA CYS A 14 -9.63 -9.61 -6.94
C CYS A 14 -10.87 -10.51 -6.91
N PRO A 15 -10.81 -11.74 -6.34
CA PRO A 15 -11.91 -12.65 -6.34
C PRO A 15 -13.17 -12.02 -5.74
N GLY A 16 -14.32 -12.28 -6.39
CA GLY A 16 -15.60 -11.74 -5.97
C GLY A 16 -15.93 -10.33 -6.44
N TYR A 17 -14.99 -9.61 -7.06
CA TYR A 17 -15.24 -8.29 -7.65
C TYR A 17 -15.36 -8.39 -9.17
N SER A 18 -16.32 -7.63 -9.74
CA SER A 18 -16.50 -7.50 -11.18
C SER A 18 -16.00 -6.14 -11.68
N HIS A 19 -15.66 -6.05 -12.97
CA HIS A 19 -15.30 -4.79 -13.59
C HIS A 19 -16.40 -3.73 -13.40
N SER A 20 -17.68 -4.11 -13.45
CA SER A 20 -18.78 -3.18 -13.25
C SER A 20 -18.84 -2.57 -11.84
N THR A 21 -18.42 -3.32 -10.83
CA THR A 21 -18.27 -2.81 -9.46
C THR A 21 -17.06 -1.89 -9.36
N ILE A 22 -15.93 -2.29 -9.96
CA ILE A 22 -14.69 -1.51 -9.97
C ILE A 22 -14.90 -0.19 -10.71
N ASP A 23 -15.59 -0.18 -11.86
CA ASP A 23 -15.93 1.03 -12.60
C ASP A 23 -16.71 2.05 -11.74
N LYS A 24 -17.69 1.60 -10.98
CA LYS A 24 -18.46 2.49 -10.08
C LYS A 24 -17.55 3.13 -9.03
N TRP A 25 -16.71 2.33 -8.39
CA TRP A 25 -15.78 2.83 -7.37
C TRP A 25 -14.72 3.75 -7.95
N PHE A 26 -14.15 3.39 -9.10
CA PHE A 26 -13.09 4.16 -9.73
C PHE A 26 -13.60 5.50 -10.30
N ASN A 27 -14.80 5.52 -10.86
CA ASN A 27 -15.43 6.77 -11.30
C ASN A 27 -15.76 7.70 -10.11
N GLN A 28 -16.21 7.14 -8.98
CA GLN A 28 -16.44 7.92 -7.76
C GLN A 28 -15.13 8.49 -7.20
N LEU A 29 -14.08 7.65 -7.11
CA LEU A 29 -12.77 8.04 -6.62
C LEU A 29 -12.10 9.08 -7.53
N GLU A 30 -12.19 8.94 -8.85
CA GLU A 30 -11.61 9.89 -9.79
C GLU A 30 -12.09 11.31 -9.53
N GLY A 31 -13.41 11.50 -9.51
CA GLY A 31 -14.00 12.83 -9.25
C GLY A 31 -13.60 13.39 -7.88
N SER A 32 -13.63 12.53 -6.85
CA SER A 32 -13.31 12.93 -5.48
C SER A 32 -11.82 13.28 -5.31
N ILE A 33 -10.92 12.48 -5.87
CA ILE A 33 -9.46 12.69 -5.75
C ILE A 33 -8.98 13.86 -6.60
N LYS A 34 -9.49 14.02 -7.83
CA LYS A 34 -9.20 15.21 -8.66
C LYS A 34 -9.60 16.50 -7.94
N GLY A 35 -10.71 16.49 -7.18
CA GLY A 35 -11.10 17.62 -6.33
C GLY A 35 -10.20 17.80 -5.09
N LEU A 36 -9.78 16.70 -4.49
CA LEU A 36 -8.97 16.73 -3.26
C LEU A 36 -7.53 17.23 -3.51
N ILE A 37 -6.89 16.88 -4.63
CA ILE A 37 -5.51 17.24 -4.92
C ILE A 37 -5.24 18.75 -4.75
N PRO A 38 -6.00 19.67 -5.42
CA PRO A 38 -5.75 21.11 -5.25
C PRO A 38 -6.02 21.59 -3.81
N GLU A 39 -6.98 21.01 -3.08
CA GLU A 39 -7.24 21.37 -1.68
C GLU A 39 -6.03 21.00 -0.81
N VAL A 40 -5.50 19.79 -0.97
CA VAL A 40 -4.32 19.31 -0.23
C VAL A 40 -3.09 20.13 -0.58
N MET A 41 -2.83 20.40 -1.86
CA MET A 41 -1.69 21.22 -2.29
C MET A 41 -1.77 22.65 -1.73
N ALA A 42 -2.96 23.25 -1.70
CA ALA A 42 -3.18 24.56 -1.11
C ALA A 42 -2.99 24.55 0.42
N PHE A 43 -3.41 23.50 1.10
CA PHE A 43 -3.19 23.31 2.54
C PHE A 43 -1.71 23.09 2.87
N GLN A 44 -1.03 22.28 2.08
CA GLN A 44 0.39 21.97 2.19
C GLN A 44 1.25 23.21 1.97
N ALA A 45 0.93 24.06 1.00
CA ALA A 45 1.64 25.29 0.69
C ALA A 45 1.65 26.33 1.85
N GLN A 46 0.82 26.15 2.87
CA GLN A 46 0.83 26.97 4.08
C GLN A 46 1.85 26.50 5.12
N LYS A 47 2.51 25.37 4.90
CA LYS A 47 3.50 24.77 5.80
C LYS A 47 4.91 24.95 5.22
N PRO A 48 5.95 24.92 6.07
CA PRO A 48 7.32 24.86 5.59
C PRO A 48 7.57 23.64 4.72
N GLU A 49 8.41 23.80 3.68
CA GLU A 49 8.89 22.64 2.90
C GLU A 49 9.67 21.67 3.79
N PRO A 50 9.52 20.36 3.57
CA PRO A 50 10.30 19.37 4.31
C PRO A 50 11.80 19.56 4.09
N ILE A 51 12.58 19.40 5.14
CA ILE A 51 14.04 19.40 5.07
C ILE A 51 14.49 18.08 4.44
N HIS A 52 15.31 18.15 3.41
CA HIS A 52 15.86 16.95 2.76
C HIS A 52 16.71 16.13 3.74
N LEU A 53 16.63 14.81 3.61
CA LEU A 53 17.45 13.89 4.38
C LEU A 53 18.94 14.11 4.09
N ALA A 54 19.80 13.81 5.07
CA ALA A 54 21.25 13.77 4.87
C ALA A 54 21.64 12.63 3.90
N ASP A 55 22.83 12.74 3.29
CA ASP A 55 23.23 11.87 2.17
C ASP A 55 23.92 10.55 2.56
N SER A 56 23.86 10.12 3.81
CA SER A 56 24.64 8.95 4.22
C SER A 56 24.01 8.11 5.32
N TYR A 57 23.25 7.10 4.90
CA TYR A 57 22.64 6.10 5.77
C TYR A 57 23.22 4.71 5.43
N PRO A 58 24.12 4.13 6.28
CA PRO A 58 24.78 2.87 5.99
C PRO A 58 23.77 1.72 5.73
N VAL A 59 24.07 0.87 4.74
CA VAL A 59 23.20 -0.25 4.34
C VAL A 59 22.91 -1.19 5.52
N ASP A 60 23.94 -1.56 6.29
CA ASP A 60 23.77 -2.48 7.42
C ASP A 60 22.85 -1.89 8.50
N SER A 61 22.94 -0.57 8.75
CA SER A 61 22.04 0.11 9.69
C SER A 61 20.60 0.13 9.20
N GLN A 62 20.39 0.36 7.91
CA GLN A 62 19.06 0.34 7.33
C GLN A 62 18.47 -1.08 7.37
N MET A 63 19.25 -2.12 7.05
CA MET A 63 18.79 -3.50 7.12
C MET A 63 18.44 -3.90 8.55
N TRP A 64 19.27 -3.53 9.52
CA TRP A 64 18.98 -3.76 10.93
C TRP A 64 17.66 -3.07 11.36
N LEU A 65 17.44 -1.82 10.95
CA LEU A 65 16.19 -1.11 11.22
C LEU A 65 14.99 -1.83 10.60
N ASN A 66 15.11 -2.28 9.37
CA ASN A 66 14.05 -2.99 8.67
C ASN A 66 13.68 -4.29 9.40
N GLU A 67 14.68 -5.09 9.80
CA GLU A 67 14.46 -6.33 10.57
C GLU A 67 13.86 -6.05 11.96
N GLU A 68 14.32 -5.01 12.65
CA GLU A 68 13.73 -4.57 13.92
C GLU A 68 12.26 -4.23 13.77
N MET A 69 11.89 -3.46 12.74
CA MET A 69 10.49 -3.12 12.49
C MET A 69 9.65 -4.36 12.21
N LEU A 70 10.12 -5.27 11.36
CA LEU A 70 9.43 -6.54 11.10
C LEU A 70 9.19 -7.34 12.40
N ALA A 71 10.22 -7.45 13.23
CA ALA A 71 10.14 -8.16 14.51
C ALA A 71 9.13 -7.50 15.47
N LEU A 72 9.11 -6.17 15.54
CA LEU A 72 8.18 -5.40 16.37
C LEU A 72 6.72 -5.58 15.92
N PHE A 73 6.47 -5.66 14.62
CA PHE A 73 5.16 -6.03 14.07
C PHE A 73 4.81 -7.51 14.27
N GLY A 74 5.76 -8.34 14.70
CA GLY A 74 5.54 -9.74 15.02
C GLY A 74 5.83 -10.72 13.87
N PHE A 75 6.61 -10.30 12.86
CA PHE A 75 7.10 -11.23 11.87
C PHE A 75 8.03 -12.27 12.51
N ASP A 76 7.74 -13.54 12.26
CA ASP A 76 8.46 -14.67 12.86
C ASP A 76 9.65 -15.05 11.96
N PHE A 77 10.84 -14.61 12.34
CA PHE A 77 12.08 -14.90 11.63
C PHE A 77 12.54 -16.38 11.72
N GLU A 78 11.97 -17.19 12.61
CA GLU A 78 12.20 -18.65 12.58
C GLU A 78 11.46 -19.31 11.41
N ARG A 79 10.47 -18.61 10.84
CA ARG A 79 9.64 -19.06 9.72
C ARG A 79 9.78 -18.17 8.49
N GLY A 80 10.89 -17.48 8.35
CA GLY A 80 11.09 -16.60 7.20
C GLY A 80 12.32 -15.71 7.33
N GLY A 81 12.46 -14.78 6.39
CA GLY A 81 13.55 -13.82 6.41
C GLY A 81 13.33 -12.65 5.46
N LEU A 82 14.12 -11.60 5.68
CA LEU A 82 14.18 -10.40 4.84
C LEU A 82 15.47 -10.40 4.03
N TYR A 83 15.40 -10.17 2.73
CA TYR A 83 16.51 -10.22 1.80
C TYR A 83 16.52 -8.97 0.89
N GLN A 84 17.68 -8.68 0.31
CA GLN A 84 17.85 -7.64 -0.70
C GLN A 84 18.03 -8.23 -2.09
N THR A 85 17.56 -7.54 -3.12
CA THR A 85 17.77 -7.90 -4.52
C THR A 85 17.90 -6.66 -5.41
N GLY A 86 18.58 -6.83 -6.56
CA GLY A 86 18.59 -5.81 -7.62
C GLY A 86 17.28 -5.71 -8.40
N HIS A 87 16.32 -6.61 -8.17
CA HIS A 87 15.03 -6.65 -8.82
C HIS A 87 13.93 -5.94 -8.02
N ASN A 88 12.69 -6.02 -8.49
CA ASN A 88 11.54 -5.48 -7.76
C ASN A 88 11.33 -6.26 -6.44
N PRO A 89 10.80 -5.59 -5.40
CA PRO A 89 10.38 -6.27 -4.18
C PRO A 89 9.36 -7.35 -4.47
N VAL A 90 9.38 -8.41 -3.66
CA VAL A 90 8.47 -9.54 -3.80
C VAL A 90 8.37 -10.32 -2.49
N GLU A 91 7.19 -10.77 -2.18
CA GLU A 91 6.90 -11.79 -1.18
C GLU A 91 6.78 -13.16 -1.83
N GLY A 92 7.06 -14.21 -1.06
CA GLY A 92 6.94 -15.57 -1.55
C GLY A 92 7.14 -16.63 -0.47
N GLY A 93 7.15 -17.87 -0.90
CA GLY A 93 7.34 -19.01 -0.01
C GLY A 93 6.02 -19.59 0.52
N THR A 94 6.00 -19.97 1.78
CA THR A 94 4.88 -20.64 2.43
C THR A 94 4.66 -20.04 3.83
N PRO A 95 3.54 -20.32 4.51
CA PRO A 95 3.36 -19.90 5.90
C PRO A 95 4.43 -20.42 6.88
N ASP A 96 5.15 -21.46 6.50
CA ASP A 96 6.24 -22.06 7.30
C ASP A 96 7.64 -21.58 6.87
N ASP A 97 7.77 -20.92 5.72
CA ASP A 97 9.02 -20.35 5.19
C ASP A 97 8.68 -19.14 4.30
N THR A 98 8.39 -18.02 4.93
CA THR A 98 7.97 -16.77 4.25
C THR A 98 9.21 -15.96 3.86
N ARG A 99 9.39 -15.70 2.57
CA ARG A 99 10.53 -14.98 2.02
C ARG A 99 10.12 -13.59 1.58
N LEU A 100 10.67 -12.57 2.25
CA LEU A 100 10.44 -11.16 1.94
C LEU A 100 11.68 -10.60 1.28
N VAL A 101 11.51 -9.95 0.14
CA VAL A 101 12.63 -9.44 -0.64
C VAL A 101 12.37 -7.97 -0.95
N ILE A 102 13.25 -7.09 -0.50
CA ILE A 102 13.23 -5.67 -0.82
C ILE A 102 14.27 -5.33 -1.89
N LYS A 103 14.10 -4.20 -2.56
CA LYS A 103 15.09 -3.69 -3.50
C LYS A 103 16.38 -3.33 -2.76
N ASN A 104 17.53 -3.38 -3.46
CA ASN A 104 18.80 -2.92 -2.91
C ASN A 104 18.66 -1.54 -2.26
N VAL A 105 19.20 -1.45 -1.06
CA VAL A 105 19.09 -0.27 -0.19
C VAL A 105 19.93 0.87 -0.76
N ASP A 106 19.33 2.05 -0.88
CA ASP A 106 20.00 3.29 -1.25
C ASP A 106 20.54 3.98 0.02
N THR A 107 21.81 4.33 0.02
CA THR A 107 22.44 5.03 1.14
C THR A 107 22.00 6.49 1.29
N SER A 108 21.37 7.07 0.27
CA SER A 108 20.87 8.45 0.32
C SER A 108 19.47 8.59 0.94
N ASN A 109 18.70 7.48 1.06
CA ASN A 109 17.32 7.55 1.51
C ASN A 109 16.87 6.27 2.24
N PHE A 110 17.01 6.25 3.55
CA PHE A 110 16.56 5.12 4.38
C PHE A 110 15.04 4.94 4.40
N LEU A 111 14.26 6.00 4.14
CA LEU A 111 12.79 5.92 4.15
C LEU A 111 12.24 5.05 3.01
N ASP A 112 12.98 4.90 1.90
CA ASP A 112 12.55 4.05 0.80
C ASP A 112 12.74 2.56 1.12
N SER A 113 13.85 2.20 1.78
CA SER A 113 14.08 0.83 2.24
C SER A 113 13.11 0.46 3.36
N LEU A 114 12.89 1.34 4.32
CA LEU A 114 11.93 1.15 5.41
C LEU A 114 10.50 0.99 4.88
N LYS A 115 10.09 1.87 3.94
CA LYS A 115 8.80 1.76 3.25
C LYS A 115 8.63 0.38 2.63
N SER A 116 9.62 -0.07 1.85
CA SER A 116 9.58 -1.37 1.20
C SER A 116 9.51 -2.52 2.21
N ALA A 117 10.31 -2.46 3.27
CA ALA A 117 10.30 -3.48 4.32
C ALA A 117 8.96 -3.55 5.07
N MET A 118 8.35 -2.42 5.38
CA MET A 118 7.03 -2.36 6.02
C MET A 118 5.92 -2.87 5.11
N HIS A 119 6.00 -2.62 3.80
CA HIS A 119 5.08 -3.17 2.81
C HIS A 119 5.16 -4.70 2.79
N GLU A 120 6.37 -5.23 2.60
CA GLU A 120 6.60 -6.67 2.61
C GLU A 120 6.27 -7.31 3.97
N ALA A 121 6.45 -6.58 5.08
CA ALA A 121 6.03 -7.04 6.41
C ALA A 121 4.52 -7.31 6.46
N GLY A 122 3.69 -6.42 5.90
CA GLY A 122 2.25 -6.63 5.86
C GLY A 122 1.86 -7.91 5.11
N HIS A 123 2.47 -8.17 3.96
CA HIS A 123 2.32 -9.43 3.23
C HIS A 123 2.80 -10.64 4.07
N GLY A 124 3.99 -10.54 4.65
CA GLY A 124 4.58 -11.60 5.46
C GLY A 124 3.75 -11.97 6.68
N LEU A 125 3.23 -10.98 7.40
CA LEU A 125 2.34 -11.19 8.55
C LEU A 125 1.05 -11.90 8.13
N TYR A 126 0.48 -11.54 6.98
CA TYR A 126 -0.69 -12.21 6.45
C TYR A 126 -0.39 -13.68 6.12
N ILE A 127 0.67 -13.94 5.37
CA ILE A 127 1.08 -15.31 5.00
C ILE A 127 1.33 -16.16 6.26
N GLN A 128 2.10 -15.65 7.23
CA GLN A 128 2.40 -16.37 8.47
C GLN A 128 1.17 -16.55 9.36
N GLY A 129 0.17 -15.69 9.25
CA GLY A 129 -1.09 -15.73 9.99
C GLY A 129 -2.15 -16.65 9.40
N LEU A 130 -2.00 -17.14 8.17
CA LEU A 130 -2.97 -18.05 7.54
C LEU A 130 -3.24 -19.31 8.37
N PRO A 131 -4.46 -19.92 8.30
CA PRO A 131 -4.92 -20.96 9.23
C PRO A 131 -4.29 -22.34 8.97
N ARG A 132 -2.96 -22.41 8.89
CA ARG A 132 -2.18 -23.59 8.55
C ARG A 132 -2.29 -24.75 9.55
N LYS A 133 -2.51 -24.45 10.84
CA LYS A 133 -2.62 -25.51 11.86
C LYS A 133 -3.87 -26.35 11.71
N SER A 134 -4.98 -25.68 11.37
CA SER A 134 -6.30 -26.33 11.25
C SER A 134 -6.56 -26.87 9.83
N TRP A 135 -6.01 -26.18 8.80
CA TRP A 135 -6.37 -26.39 7.39
C TRP A 135 -5.15 -26.58 6.47
N ARG A 136 -4.03 -27.10 7.02
CA ARG A 136 -2.80 -27.29 6.24
C ARG A 136 -3.07 -28.03 4.93
N TYR A 137 -2.54 -27.49 3.83
CA TYR A 137 -2.72 -28.01 2.46
C TYR A 137 -4.17 -28.03 1.93
N GLN A 138 -5.10 -27.42 2.65
CA GLN A 138 -6.44 -27.23 2.13
C GLN A 138 -6.57 -25.88 1.42
N PRO A 139 -7.35 -25.77 0.32
CA PRO A 139 -7.56 -24.49 -0.38
C PRO A 139 -8.09 -23.38 0.52
N VAL A 140 -8.86 -23.73 1.55
CA VAL A 140 -9.39 -22.79 2.54
C VAL A 140 -8.31 -22.09 3.36
N ALA A 141 -7.11 -22.67 3.47
CA ALA A 141 -5.97 -22.05 4.17
C ALA A 141 -5.17 -21.08 3.30
N ALA A 142 -5.54 -20.87 2.03
CA ALA A 142 -4.90 -19.87 1.18
C ALA A 142 -5.39 -18.45 1.50
N ASP A 143 -4.65 -17.45 1.00
CA ASP A 143 -5.05 -16.05 1.05
C ASP A 143 -6.27 -15.75 0.16
N LEU A 144 -6.91 -14.60 0.36
CA LEU A 144 -8.08 -14.13 -0.39
C LEU A 144 -7.73 -13.34 -1.66
N GLY A 145 -6.57 -13.58 -2.25
CA GLY A 145 -6.12 -12.93 -3.47
C GLY A 145 -5.36 -11.62 -3.23
N SER A 146 -4.89 -11.02 -4.34
CA SER A 146 -3.95 -9.89 -4.30
C SER A 146 -4.55 -8.64 -3.64
N ALA A 147 -5.83 -8.35 -3.83
CA ALA A 147 -6.46 -7.20 -3.17
C ALA A 147 -6.42 -7.31 -1.63
N MET A 148 -6.62 -8.51 -1.08
CA MET A 148 -6.50 -8.72 0.36
C MET A 148 -5.04 -8.68 0.80
N GLN A 149 -4.11 -9.25 0.04
CA GLN A 149 -2.67 -9.16 0.27
C GLN A 149 -2.21 -7.70 0.33
N GLU A 150 -2.55 -6.92 -0.69
CA GLU A 150 -2.23 -5.49 -0.73
C GLU A 150 -2.86 -4.71 0.44
N SER A 151 -4.05 -5.10 0.91
CA SER A 151 -4.67 -4.43 2.04
C SER A 151 -3.84 -4.56 3.32
N GLN A 152 -3.19 -5.69 3.55
CA GLN A 152 -2.33 -5.90 4.71
C GLN A 152 -1.01 -5.15 4.57
N ALA A 153 -0.42 -5.14 3.37
CA ALA A 153 0.79 -4.38 3.07
C ALA A 153 0.57 -2.87 3.24
N LEU A 154 -0.49 -2.32 2.64
CA LEU A 154 -0.80 -0.90 2.71
C LEU A 154 -1.22 -0.44 4.11
N LEU A 155 -1.85 -1.33 4.90
CA LEU A 155 -2.18 -1.03 6.29
C LEU A 155 -0.91 -0.79 7.11
N VAL A 156 0.10 -1.63 6.99
CA VAL A 156 1.38 -1.47 7.70
C VAL A 156 2.19 -0.31 7.14
N GLU A 157 2.39 -0.25 5.81
CA GLU A 157 3.20 0.76 5.14
C GLU A 157 2.58 2.15 5.20
N MET A 158 1.33 2.28 4.75
CA MET A 158 0.72 3.58 4.54
C MET A 158 -0.08 4.05 5.76
N LEU A 159 -0.95 3.19 6.31
CA LEU A 159 -1.89 3.65 7.32
C LEU A 159 -1.23 3.80 8.70
N ILE A 160 -0.35 2.88 9.07
CA ILE A 160 0.44 2.97 10.31
C ILE A 160 1.74 3.73 10.08
N GLY A 161 2.54 3.33 9.10
CA GLY A 161 3.89 3.85 8.86
C GLY A 161 3.99 5.31 8.39
N ARG A 162 2.85 5.98 8.16
CA ARG A 162 2.80 7.41 7.84
C ARG A 162 2.07 8.24 8.90
N THR A 163 1.79 7.67 10.08
CA THR A 163 1.21 8.43 11.20
C THR A 163 2.28 9.27 11.92
N GLU A 164 1.87 10.36 12.54
CA GLU A 164 2.76 11.18 13.37
C GLU A 164 3.32 10.35 14.53
N GLU A 165 2.47 9.53 15.15
CA GLU A 165 2.84 8.63 16.24
C GLU A 165 3.90 7.60 15.86
N PHE A 166 3.88 7.12 14.62
CA PHE A 166 4.92 6.24 14.12
C PHE A 166 6.27 6.96 14.02
N PHE A 167 6.28 8.19 13.55
CA PHE A 167 7.51 8.98 13.48
C PHE A 167 7.98 9.46 14.86
N GLU A 168 7.09 9.73 15.82
CA GLU A 168 7.46 9.98 17.22
C GLU A 168 8.15 8.75 17.85
N PHE A 169 7.69 7.55 17.54
CA PHE A 169 8.32 6.30 17.94
C PHE A 169 9.67 6.08 17.24
N LEU A 170 9.75 6.38 15.95
CA LEU A 170 10.89 6.06 15.09
C LEU A 170 12.07 7.00 15.30
N SER A 171 11.84 8.32 15.41
CA SER A 171 12.86 9.35 15.40
C SER A 171 13.99 9.15 16.44
N PRO A 172 13.72 8.85 17.73
CA PRO A 172 14.81 8.61 18.69
C PRO A 172 15.68 7.39 18.34
N ARG A 173 15.10 6.40 17.65
CA ARG A 173 15.83 5.21 17.17
C ARG A 173 16.76 5.55 16.03
N LEU A 174 16.30 6.38 15.09
CA LEU A 174 17.09 6.85 13.96
C LEU A 174 18.29 7.69 14.44
N GLU A 175 18.07 8.60 15.39
CA GLU A 175 19.15 9.42 15.97
C GLU A 175 20.24 8.53 16.58
N GLY A 176 19.86 7.51 17.35
CA GLY A 176 20.80 6.55 17.92
C GLY A 176 21.49 5.68 16.88
N LEU A 177 20.74 5.15 15.91
CA LEU A 177 21.23 4.24 14.88
C LEU A 177 22.22 4.93 13.93
N PHE A 178 21.90 6.14 13.46
CA PHE A 178 22.71 6.89 12.53
C PHE A 178 23.72 7.84 13.22
N LYS A 179 23.76 7.86 14.56
CA LYS A 179 24.61 8.74 15.37
C LYS A 179 24.41 10.22 15.04
N ALA A 180 23.20 10.60 14.76
CA ALA A 180 22.78 11.91 14.29
C ALA A 180 21.88 12.61 15.33
N MET A 181 22.38 12.75 16.56
CA MET A 181 21.63 13.35 17.66
C MET A 181 21.21 14.79 17.35
N HIS A 182 19.93 15.07 17.55
CA HIS A 182 19.30 16.38 17.27
C HIS A 182 19.39 16.83 15.80
N ASP A 183 19.48 15.88 14.86
CA ASP A 183 19.42 16.19 13.43
C ASP A 183 17.98 16.59 13.06
N PRO A 184 17.73 17.83 12.60
CA PRO A 184 16.38 18.27 12.26
C PRO A 184 15.76 17.48 11.12
N THR A 185 16.56 16.81 10.27
CA THR A 185 16.07 15.99 9.18
C THR A 185 15.38 14.72 9.69
N LEU A 186 15.76 14.22 10.88
CA LEU A 186 15.20 13.06 11.55
C LEU A 186 14.07 13.39 12.54
N HIS A 187 13.71 14.65 12.68
CA HIS A 187 12.63 15.07 13.57
C HIS A 187 11.28 14.50 13.11
N PRO A 188 10.39 14.03 14.02
CA PRO A 188 9.13 13.36 13.66
C PRO A 188 8.28 14.16 12.66
N GLU A 189 8.12 15.46 12.88
CA GLU A 189 7.34 16.33 12.01
C GLU A 189 7.93 16.41 10.60
N ASN A 190 9.27 16.45 10.49
CA ASN A 190 9.94 16.49 9.19
C ASN A 190 9.77 15.15 8.43
N LEU A 191 9.96 14.02 9.12
CA LEU A 191 9.78 12.70 8.53
C LEU A 191 8.33 12.47 8.07
N CYS A 192 7.37 12.90 8.89
CA CYS A 192 5.96 12.87 8.54
C CYS A 192 5.69 13.76 7.32
N ALA A 193 6.21 14.99 7.30
CA ALA A 193 6.05 15.90 6.17
C ALA A 193 6.64 15.35 4.89
N ILE A 194 7.83 14.72 4.91
CA ILE A 194 8.43 14.05 3.74
C ILE A 194 7.50 12.94 3.21
N LYS A 195 6.94 12.10 4.09
CA LYS A 195 6.14 10.92 3.69
C LYS A 195 4.70 11.23 3.33
N THR A 196 4.20 12.40 3.72
CA THR A 196 2.85 12.87 3.40
C THR A 196 2.85 14.07 2.43
N HIS A 197 3.99 14.39 1.82
CA HIS A 197 4.06 15.46 0.82
C HIS A 197 3.40 15.02 -0.48
N VAL A 198 2.38 15.78 -0.90
CA VAL A 198 1.62 15.50 -2.13
C VAL A 198 2.23 16.25 -3.30
N ARG A 199 2.64 15.51 -4.30
CA ARG A 199 3.19 16.04 -5.56
C ARG A 199 2.97 15.07 -6.71
N PRO A 200 2.15 15.40 -7.71
CA PRO A 200 2.00 14.55 -8.90
C PRO A 200 3.35 14.23 -9.55
N THR A 201 3.54 12.98 -9.90
CA THR A 201 4.75 12.46 -10.54
C THR A 201 4.39 11.50 -11.66
N VAL A 202 5.29 11.27 -12.60
CA VAL A 202 5.12 10.26 -13.67
C VAL A 202 5.36 8.83 -13.15
N ASP A 203 6.16 8.66 -12.10
CA ASP A 203 6.54 7.36 -11.56
C ASP A 203 5.55 6.89 -10.47
N ARG A 204 4.77 5.84 -10.76
CA ARG A 204 3.83 5.23 -9.81
C ARG A 204 4.48 4.81 -8.50
N LYS A 205 5.71 4.31 -8.54
CA LYS A 205 6.41 3.81 -7.32
C LYS A 205 6.81 4.93 -6.37
N ARG A 206 6.90 6.17 -6.89
CA ARG A 206 7.19 7.39 -6.12
C ARG A 206 5.95 8.23 -5.83
N ALA A 207 4.79 7.80 -6.32
CA ALA A 207 3.54 8.51 -6.11
C ALA A 207 3.22 8.63 -4.61
N ASP A 208 2.71 9.79 -4.23
CA ASP A 208 2.12 10.00 -2.92
C ASP A 208 0.78 9.26 -2.77
N GLU A 209 0.27 9.17 -1.56
CA GLU A 209 -0.94 8.40 -1.25
C GLU A 209 -2.19 8.97 -1.94
N VAL A 210 -2.26 10.28 -2.15
CA VAL A 210 -3.42 10.95 -2.76
C VAL A 210 -3.46 10.69 -4.26
N THR A 211 -2.31 10.83 -4.95
CA THR A 211 -2.24 10.69 -6.40
C THR A 211 -2.09 9.23 -6.86
N TYR A 212 -1.73 8.30 -5.96
CA TYR A 212 -1.46 6.90 -6.29
C TYR A 212 -2.61 6.21 -7.03
N PHE A 213 -3.86 6.47 -6.62
CA PHE A 213 -5.04 5.93 -7.28
C PHE A 213 -5.11 6.29 -8.77
N LEU A 214 -4.77 7.52 -9.15
CA LEU A 214 -4.84 7.97 -10.54
C LEU A 214 -3.86 7.21 -11.44
N HIS A 215 -2.71 6.79 -10.90
CA HIS A 215 -1.79 5.89 -11.60
C HIS A 215 -2.41 4.51 -11.86
N ILE A 216 -3.16 4.00 -10.88
CA ILE A 216 -3.85 2.71 -11.03
C ILE A 216 -5.02 2.83 -12.01
N LEU A 217 -5.78 3.90 -11.93
CA LEU A 217 -6.89 4.17 -12.84
C LEU A 217 -6.43 4.22 -14.31
N LEU A 218 -5.30 4.91 -14.59
CA LEU A 218 -4.70 4.97 -15.92
C LEU A 218 -4.44 3.56 -16.48
N ARG A 219 -3.77 2.72 -15.68
CA ARG A 219 -3.40 1.35 -16.05
C ARG A 219 -4.61 0.46 -16.25
N TYR A 220 -5.55 0.54 -15.35
CA TYR A 220 -6.79 -0.21 -15.41
C TYR A 220 -7.57 0.08 -16.69
N ARG A 221 -7.74 1.35 -17.06
CA ARG A 221 -8.46 1.75 -18.27
C ARG A 221 -7.77 1.26 -19.52
N LEU A 222 -6.47 1.51 -19.67
CA LEU A 222 -5.70 1.10 -20.84
C LEU A 222 -5.62 -0.42 -20.98
N GLU A 223 -5.38 -1.13 -19.89
CA GLU A 223 -5.35 -2.59 -19.87
C GLU A 223 -6.69 -3.18 -20.32
N ARG A 224 -7.77 -2.68 -19.75
CA ARG A 224 -9.11 -3.12 -20.10
C ARG A 224 -9.45 -2.83 -21.57
N ASP A 225 -9.13 -1.64 -22.06
CA ASP A 225 -9.36 -1.28 -23.45
C ASP A 225 -8.58 -2.16 -24.42
N LEU A 226 -7.37 -2.59 -24.05
CA LEU A 226 -6.60 -3.58 -24.82
C LEU A 226 -7.25 -4.96 -24.83
N ILE A 227 -7.60 -5.48 -23.64
CA ILE A 227 -8.18 -6.85 -23.50
C ILE A 227 -9.52 -6.94 -24.21
N GLU A 228 -10.32 -5.89 -24.18
CA GLU A 228 -11.61 -5.83 -24.87
C GLU A 228 -11.50 -5.44 -26.37
N GLY A 229 -10.28 -5.19 -26.87
CA GLY A 229 -10.01 -4.88 -28.27
C GLY A 229 -10.48 -3.49 -28.74
N ARG A 230 -10.73 -2.56 -27.79
CA ARG A 230 -11.10 -1.17 -28.09
C ARG A 230 -9.93 -0.36 -28.63
N ILE A 231 -8.72 -0.71 -28.23
CA ILE A 231 -7.47 -0.11 -28.71
C ILE A 231 -6.48 -1.18 -29.15
N GLN A 232 -5.48 -0.78 -29.93
CA GLN A 232 -4.38 -1.61 -30.38
C GLN A 232 -3.10 -1.27 -29.60
N VAL A 233 -2.16 -2.21 -29.52
CA VAL A 233 -0.89 -2.06 -28.77
C VAL A 233 -0.09 -0.84 -29.25
N GLU A 234 -0.13 -0.54 -30.54
CA GLU A 234 0.58 0.58 -31.16
C GLU A 234 0.08 1.94 -30.69
N GLN A 235 -1.16 2.02 -30.18
CA GLN A 235 -1.77 3.26 -29.68
C GLN A 235 -1.39 3.55 -28.22
N LEU A 236 -0.92 2.53 -27.49
CA LEU A 236 -0.64 2.64 -26.04
C LEU A 236 0.29 3.78 -25.66
N PRO A 237 1.42 4.03 -26.34
CA PRO A 237 2.34 5.09 -25.93
C PRO A 237 1.70 6.48 -25.93
N GLU A 238 0.92 6.77 -26.96
CA GLU A 238 0.21 8.05 -27.11
C GLU A 238 -0.89 8.17 -26.06
N MET A 239 -1.77 7.17 -25.97
CA MET A 239 -2.87 7.14 -24.99
C MET A 239 -2.40 7.19 -23.55
N TRP A 240 -1.25 6.56 -23.25
CA TRP A 240 -0.63 6.65 -21.92
C TRP A 240 -0.21 8.09 -21.61
N THR A 241 0.44 8.76 -22.54
CA THR A 241 0.90 10.14 -22.37
C THR A 241 -0.28 11.10 -22.17
N GLU A 242 -1.32 10.97 -22.99
CA GLU A 242 -2.54 11.77 -22.87
C GLU A 242 -3.26 11.53 -21.55
N SER A 243 -3.48 10.27 -21.18
CA SER A 243 -4.14 9.89 -19.92
C SER A 243 -3.32 10.33 -18.70
N SER A 244 -1.99 10.25 -18.76
CA SER A 244 -1.12 10.74 -17.68
C SER A 244 -1.29 12.24 -17.48
N TYR A 245 -1.30 13.00 -18.55
CA TYR A 245 -1.54 14.45 -18.46
C TYR A 245 -2.95 14.78 -17.96
N GLU A 246 -3.97 14.09 -18.45
CA GLU A 246 -5.36 14.31 -18.04
C GLU A 246 -5.60 14.00 -16.54
N LEU A 247 -5.01 12.90 -16.04
CA LEU A 247 -5.23 12.43 -14.68
C LEU A 247 -4.31 13.08 -13.66
N LEU A 248 -3.05 13.30 -14.02
CA LEU A 248 -1.98 13.69 -13.09
C LEU A 248 -1.39 15.08 -13.36
N GLY A 249 -1.69 15.68 -14.52
CA GLY A 249 -1.11 16.95 -14.94
C GLY A 249 0.36 16.86 -15.34
N VAL A 250 0.91 15.65 -15.50
CA VAL A 250 2.30 15.38 -15.88
C VAL A 250 2.38 14.38 -17.03
N SER A 251 3.42 14.49 -17.85
CA SER A 251 3.64 13.61 -18.99
C SER A 251 5.01 12.94 -18.93
N PRO A 252 5.10 11.63 -19.24
CA PRO A 252 6.38 10.94 -19.33
C PRO A 252 7.23 11.50 -20.48
N GLN A 253 8.56 11.52 -20.30
CA GLN A 253 9.51 12.00 -21.31
C GLN A 253 9.85 10.92 -22.32
N ASP A 254 9.75 9.65 -21.93
CA ASP A 254 10.02 8.49 -22.76
C ASP A 254 9.16 7.29 -22.36
N HIS A 255 9.34 6.16 -23.04
CA HIS A 255 8.60 4.93 -22.75
C HIS A 255 8.97 4.30 -21.40
N GLY A 256 10.17 4.53 -20.89
CA GLY A 256 10.63 4.02 -19.58
C GLY A 256 9.90 4.70 -18.44
N GLU A 257 9.67 6.01 -18.54
CA GLU A 257 8.80 6.76 -17.63
C GLU A 257 7.31 6.51 -17.87
N GLY A 258 6.96 6.03 -19.07
CA GLY A 258 5.59 5.73 -19.49
C GLY A 258 5.23 4.25 -19.37
N ILE A 259 4.84 3.66 -20.49
CA ILE A 259 4.26 2.31 -20.59
C ILE A 259 5.17 1.18 -20.11
N LEU A 260 6.49 1.40 -20.10
CA LEU A 260 7.48 0.38 -19.71
C LEU A 260 7.91 0.47 -18.24
N GLN A 261 7.33 1.38 -17.43
CA GLN A 261 7.75 1.54 -16.03
C GLN A 261 7.34 0.37 -15.11
N ASP A 262 6.32 -0.41 -15.50
CA ASP A 262 5.81 -1.54 -14.73
C ASP A 262 6.08 -2.87 -15.41
N VAL A 263 6.34 -3.91 -14.61
CA VAL A 263 6.64 -5.26 -15.12
C VAL A 263 5.38 -6.12 -15.35
N HIS A 264 4.22 -5.70 -14.88
CA HIS A 264 3.01 -6.53 -14.80
C HIS A 264 2.64 -7.17 -16.15
N TRP A 265 2.54 -6.40 -17.21
CA TRP A 265 2.19 -6.91 -18.52
C TRP A 265 3.26 -7.83 -19.12
N PHE A 266 4.55 -7.57 -18.81
CA PHE A 266 5.66 -8.42 -19.27
C PHE A 266 5.68 -9.80 -18.62
N VAL A 267 5.08 -9.93 -17.42
CA VAL A 267 4.93 -11.20 -16.70
C VAL A 267 3.49 -11.72 -16.73
N ALA A 268 2.71 -11.25 -17.71
CA ALA A 268 1.33 -11.64 -17.96
C ALA A 268 0.35 -11.43 -16.77
N LYS A 269 0.62 -10.48 -15.88
CA LYS A 269 -0.29 -10.09 -14.78
C LYS A 269 -1.34 -9.09 -15.28
N PHE A 270 -2.23 -9.52 -16.16
CA PHE A 270 -3.39 -8.76 -16.60
C PHE A 270 -4.54 -8.90 -15.59
N GLY A 271 -5.27 -7.81 -15.29
CA GLY A 271 -6.29 -7.77 -14.24
C GLY A 271 -5.72 -7.50 -12.82
N TYR A 272 -4.39 -7.31 -12.69
CA TYR A 272 -3.75 -7.13 -11.38
C TYR A 272 -3.92 -5.70 -10.82
N PHE A 273 -3.80 -4.66 -11.66
CA PHE A 273 -3.75 -3.27 -11.19
C PHE A 273 -4.89 -2.83 -10.26
N PRO A 274 -6.14 -3.23 -10.47
CA PRO A 274 -7.22 -2.88 -9.54
C PRO A 274 -6.97 -3.33 -8.10
N SER A 275 -6.20 -4.41 -7.89
CA SER A 275 -5.90 -4.96 -6.56
C SER A 275 -5.25 -3.93 -5.62
N TYR A 276 -4.44 -3.03 -6.15
CA TYR A 276 -3.80 -1.95 -5.37
C TYR A 276 -4.83 -0.99 -4.76
N THR A 277 -5.77 -0.49 -5.58
CA THR A 277 -6.80 0.45 -5.10
C THR A 277 -7.83 -0.25 -4.22
N ILE A 278 -8.28 -1.45 -4.61
CA ILE A 278 -9.19 -2.24 -3.79
C ILE A 278 -8.51 -2.57 -2.45
N GLY A 279 -7.24 -2.99 -2.48
CA GLY A 279 -6.45 -3.22 -1.27
C GLY A 279 -6.40 -2.00 -0.35
N HIS A 280 -6.19 -0.81 -0.91
CA HIS A 280 -6.19 0.43 -0.12
C HIS A 280 -7.57 0.74 0.49
N MET A 281 -8.66 0.53 -0.26
CA MET A 281 -10.02 0.68 0.26
C MET A 281 -10.29 -0.28 1.42
N LEU A 282 -9.92 -1.55 1.27
CA LEU A 282 -10.06 -2.56 2.34
C LEU A 282 -9.20 -2.20 3.55
N ALA A 283 -7.94 -1.79 3.33
CA ALA A 283 -7.02 -1.38 4.39
C ALA A 283 -7.59 -0.22 5.23
N THR A 284 -8.13 0.82 4.58
CA THR A 284 -8.71 1.97 5.28
C THR A 284 -9.96 1.60 6.08
N GLN A 285 -10.75 0.66 5.59
CA GLN A 285 -11.93 0.17 6.30
C GLN A 285 -11.54 -0.68 7.51
N PHE A 286 -10.56 -1.58 7.39
CA PHE A 286 -9.99 -2.31 8.53
C PHE A 286 -9.34 -1.35 9.54
N TYR A 287 -8.59 -0.38 9.08
CA TYR A 287 -7.94 0.61 9.93
C TYR A 287 -8.95 1.37 10.79
N GLN A 288 -10.06 1.83 10.21
CA GLN A 288 -11.11 2.50 10.98
C GLN A 288 -11.79 1.59 12.01
N THR A 289 -12.09 0.34 11.63
CA THR A 289 -12.69 -0.63 12.56
C THR A 289 -11.73 -0.95 13.70
N MET A 290 -10.45 -1.14 13.38
CA MET A 290 -9.41 -1.39 14.38
C MET A 290 -9.25 -0.23 15.37
N ARG A 291 -9.32 1.01 14.92
CA ARG A 291 -9.30 2.20 15.79
C ARG A 291 -10.46 2.25 16.76
N GLN A 292 -11.63 1.72 16.38
CA GLN A 292 -12.80 1.60 17.27
C GLN A 292 -12.62 0.47 18.28
N ASP A 293 -12.05 -0.64 17.87
CA ASP A 293 -11.84 -1.82 18.71
C ASP A 293 -10.65 -1.68 19.68
N LEU A 294 -9.67 -0.83 19.36
CA LEU A 294 -8.46 -0.57 20.15
C LEU A 294 -8.43 0.91 20.56
N PRO A 295 -9.04 1.28 21.69
CA PRO A 295 -9.13 2.69 22.12
C PRO A 295 -7.77 3.39 22.27
N ASP A 296 -6.71 2.65 22.60
CA ASP A 296 -5.35 3.16 22.74
C ASP A 296 -4.51 3.07 21.46
N PHE A 297 -5.14 2.90 20.31
CA PHE A 297 -4.49 2.61 19.00
C PHE A 297 -3.28 3.49 18.72
N TYR A 298 -3.42 4.80 18.82
CA TYR A 298 -2.31 5.73 18.57
C TYR A 298 -1.22 5.67 19.65
N THR A 299 -1.58 5.39 20.91
CA THR A 299 -0.61 5.16 21.98
C THR A 299 0.20 3.89 21.74
N LEU A 300 -0.45 2.83 21.23
CA LEU A 300 0.24 1.59 20.85
C LEU A 300 1.31 1.87 19.79
N ILE A 301 0.99 2.66 18.76
CA ILE A 301 1.94 3.05 17.71
C ILE A 301 3.08 3.87 18.30
N ARG A 302 2.77 4.94 19.04
CA ARG A 302 3.75 5.87 19.65
C ARG A 302 4.75 5.16 20.55
N THR A 303 4.32 4.09 21.21
CA THR A 303 5.18 3.30 22.13
C THR A 303 5.87 2.12 21.43
N GLY A 304 5.59 1.86 20.14
CA GLY A 304 6.12 0.72 19.40
C GLY A 304 5.54 -0.63 19.83
N ASN A 305 4.40 -0.63 20.51
CA ASN A 305 3.70 -1.85 20.90
C ASN A 305 2.70 -2.28 19.81
N PHE A 306 3.21 -2.84 18.71
CA PHE A 306 2.39 -3.24 17.56
C PHE A 306 1.69 -4.59 17.75
N GLN A 307 2.02 -5.35 18.79
CA GLN A 307 1.45 -6.69 19.03
C GLN A 307 -0.09 -6.72 19.10
N PRO A 308 -0.79 -5.78 19.79
CA PRO A 308 -2.26 -5.77 19.81
C PRO A 308 -2.86 -5.54 18.42
N ILE A 309 -2.20 -4.72 17.57
CA ILE A 309 -2.60 -4.43 16.20
C ILE A 309 -2.49 -5.70 15.35
N THR A 310 -1.34 -6.37 15.38
CA THR A 310 -1.11 -7.62 14.65
C THR A 310 -2.01 -8.74 15.16
N ALA A 311 -2.25 -8.81 16.46
CA ALA A 311 -3.19 -9.77 17.05
C ALA A 311 -4.62 -9.56 16.55
N TRP A 312 -5.06 -8.30 16.41
CA TRP A 312 -6.36 -7.96 15.81
C TRP A 312 -6.44 -8.43 14.34
N LEU A 313 -5.44 -8.12 13.53
CA LEU A 313 -5.36 -8.57 12.14
C LEU A 313 -5.35 -10.09 12.04
N ASN A 314 -4.57 -10.77 12.87
CA ASN A 314 -4.52 -12.23 12.89
C ASN A 314 -5.88 -12.84 13.25
N LYS A 315 -6.54 -12.30 14.28
CA LYS A 315 -7.84 -12.79 14.74
C LYS A 315 -8.95 -12.64 13.70
N TYR A 316 -9.03 -11.46 13.09
CA TYR A 316 -10.18 -11.09 12.27
C TYR A 316 -9.97 -11.31 10.77
N VAL A 317 -8.72 -11.22 10.28
CA VAL A 317 -8.38 -11.33 8.86
C VAL A 317 -7.55 -12.58 8.57
N HIS A 318 -6.31 -12.65 9.12
CA HIS A 318 -5.32 -13.63 8.67
C HIS A 318 -5.75 -15.07 8.93
N SER A 319 -6.20 -15.38 10.15
CA SER A 319 -6.61 -16.75 10.54
C SER A 319 -7.89 -17.24 9.83
N ARG A 320 -8.55 -16.37 9.09
CA ARG A 320 -9.76 -16.74 8.33
C ARG A 320 -9.45 -17.41 7.01
N GLY A 321 -8.29 -17.13 6.37
CA GLY A 321 -7.98 -17.66 5.06
C GLY A 321 -9.12 -17.43 4.08
N ARG A 322 -9.56 -18.50 3.41
CA ARG A 322 -10.72 -18.50 2.50
C ARG A 322 -12.00 -19.12 3.12
N LEU A 323 -12.14 -19.06 4.44
CA LEU A 323 -13.37 -19.53 5.11
C LEU A 323 -14.59 -18.70 4.73
N LEU A 324 -14.40 -17.41 4.46
CA LEU A 324 -15.40 -16.48 3.97
C LEU A 324 -14.93 -15.89 2.66
N GLY A 325 -15.86 -15.56 1.77
CA GLY A 325 -15.55 -14.74 0.61
C GLY A 325 -15.22 -13.28 1.02
N PRO A 326 -14.57 -12.47 0.15
CA PRO A 326 -14.14 -11.12 0.52
C PRO A 326 -15.29 -10.22 0.98
N HIS A 327 -16.45 -10.29 0.34
CA HIS A 327 -17.63 -9.52 0.74
C HIS A 327 -18.17 -9.95 2.12
N GLU A 328 -18.22 -11.25 2.38
CA GLU A 328 -18.66 -11.79 3.66
C GLU A 328 -17.69 -11.41 4.78
N LEU A 329 -16.39 -11.53 4.51
CA LEU A 329 -15.34 -11.13 5.46
C LEU A 329 -15.44 -9.66 5.82
N MET A 330 -15.61 -8.78 4.83
CA MET A 330 -15.77 -7.35 5.09
C MET A 330 -16.98 -7.05 5.96
N ARG A 331 -18.13 -7.67 5.68
CA ARG A 331 -19.34 -7.51 6.51
C ARG A 331 -19.16 -8.06 7.92
N ASP A 332 -18.52 -9.22 8.06
CA ASP A 332 -18.28 -9.86 9.36
C ASP A 332 -17.40 -8.99 10.27
N ILE A 333 -16.36 -8.35 9.70
CA ILE A 333 -15.40 -7.55 10.45
C ILE A 333 -15.90 -6.12 10.69
N THR A 334 -16.44 -5.48 9.66
CA THR A 334 -16.68 -4.03 9.66
C THR A 334 -18.17 -3.65 9.73
N GLY A 335 -19.05 -4.63 9.60
CA GLY A 335 -20.50 -4.41 9.53
C GLY A 335 -20.97 -3.81 8.19
N LYS A 336 -20.06 -3.56 7.24
CA LYS A 336 -20.36 -2.87 5.97
C LYS A 336 -19.69 -3.58 4.78
N GLU A 337 -20.23 -3.34 3.58
CA GLU A 337 -19.57 -3.70 2.32
C GLU A 337 -18.32 -2.84 2.10
N ALA A 338 -17.41 -3.32 1.25
CA ALA A 338 -16.28 -2.50 0.80
C ALA A 338 -16.77 -1.24 0.09
N SER A 339 -16.23 -0.07 0.48
CA SER A 339 -16.66 1.22 -0.06
C SER A 339 -15.47 2.17 -0.21
N PRO A 340 -15.42 2.98 -1.30
CA PRO A 340 -14.42 4.02 -1.47
C PRO A 340 -14.55 5.17 -0.45
N GLU A 341 -15.66 5.28 0.27
CA GLU A 341 -15.89 6.33 1.27
C GLU A 341 -14.84 6.30 2.39
N PHE A 342 -14.44 5.10 2.82
CA PHE A 342 -13.43 4.94 3.88
C PHE A 342 -12.06 5.47 3.45
N LEU A 343 -11.67 5.20 2.19
CA LEU A 343 -10.45 5.75 1.62
C LEU A 343 -10.50 7.27 1.55
N MET A 344 -11.60 7.82 1.04
CA MET A 344 -11.77 9.28 0.93
C MET A 344 -11.76 9.97 2.30
N ALA A 345 -12.42 9.39 3.29
CA ALA A 345 -12.39 9.91 4.66
C ALA A 345 -10.99 9.89 5.25
N HIS A 346 -10.27 8.79 5.08
CA HIS A 346 -8.89 8.67 5.52
C HIS A 346 -7.99 9.75 4.88
N LEU A 347 -8.09 9.93 3.56
CA LEU A 347 -7.30 10.94 2.85
C LEU A 347 -7.62 12.36 3.35
N ARG A 348 -8.88 12.71 3.54
CA ARG A 348 -9.27 14.01 4.08
C ARG A 348 -8.83 14.22 5.53
N GLU A 349 -8.99 13.18 6.37
CA GLU A 349 -8.50 13.21 7.77
C GLU A 349 -6.98 13.46 7.81
N ARG A 350 -6.20 12.69 7.06
CA ARG A 350 -4.72 12.80 7.08
C ARG A 350 -4.21 14.09 6.48
N TYR A 351 -4.71 14.47 5.31
CA TYR A 351 -4.11 15.55 4.51
C TYR A 351 -4.72 16.92 4.76
N LEU A 352 -5.98 16.98 5.21
CA LEU A 352 -6.68 18.24 5.50
C LEU A 352 -7.02 18.43 6.98
N ARG A 353 -6.74 17.43 7.84
CA ARG A 353 -7.08 17.44 9.27
C ARG A 353 -8.60 17.51 9.52
N GLU A 354 -9.40 17.01 8.61
CA GLU A 354 -10.85 16.96 8.76
C GLU A 354 -11.28 15.76 9.61
N GLU A 355 -12.13 15.98 10.60
CA GLU A 355 -12.78 14.87 11.31
C GLU A 355 -13.99 14.39 10.49
N ILE A 356 -13.87 13.22 9.89
CA ILE A 356 -14.96 12.61 9.14
C ILE A 356 -15.47 11.39 9.90
N LYS A 357 -16.75 11.43 10.25
CA LYS A 357 -17.48 10.28 10.84
C LYS A 357 -18.18 9.51 9.72
N ILE A 358 -17.81 8.23 9.53
CA ILE A 358 -18.45 7.32 8.56
C ILE A 358 -19.31 6.29 9.30
#